data_de03fd4b40a470b55e707ffe8ba96e9f
#
_entry.id   de03fd4b40a470b55e707ffe8ba96e9f
#
_cell.length_a   1.000
_cell.length_b   1.000
_cell.length_c   1.000
_cell.angle_alpha   90.00
_cell.angle_beta   90.00
_cell.angle_gamma   90.00
#
_symmetry.space_group_name_H-M   'P 1'
#
loop_
_entity.id
_entity.type
_entity.pdbx_description
1 polymer ?
#
loop_
_entity_poly.entity_id
_entity_poly.type
_entity_poly.pdbx_seq_one_letter_code
_entity_poly.pdbx_strand_id
1 'polypeptide(L)'
;MIIGSPDYKNDMKALISYAVGCMFGRYSLDKNGVICAGNEFNIDNYRLYNADLDNIIPICNDDYFEDDILGRFVEFVKTAFGKDDLENNLNFIAKAFNDKGTSREVLRQYFINDFYTDHCNLYTSRGAGKRPIYWLFDSGKKNGFKCLIYMHRYQPDTIARIRTDYVHEQQSRYRTALADIDQRLIGASGSEKVKLDKQKATLQAQITEIGEYEEKIHHLADQMIRIDLDDGVKNNYEIFKDVLAKIK
;
A
#
# COMPACT_ATOMS: atom_id res chain seq x y z
N MET A 1 -16.28 29.64 23.68
CA MET A 1 -15.62 29.14 22.47
C MET A 1 -16.00 27.69 22.35
N ILE A 2 -16.93 27.33 21.45
CA ILE A 2 -17.33 25.95 21.21
C ILE A 2 -16.19 25.36 20.38
N ILE A 3 -15.35 24.56 21.01
CA ILE A 3 -14.41 23.71 20.29
C ILE A 3 -15.31 22.73 19.52
N GLY A 4 -15.38 22.87 18.19
CA GLY A 4 -16.11 21.95 17.36
C GLY A 4 -15.68 20.51 17.69
N SER A 5 -16.63 19.59 17.76
CA SER A 5 -16.33 18.17 17.92
C SER A 5 -15.27 17.80 16.89
N PRO A 6 -14.12 17.25 17.29
CA PRO A 6 -13.10 16.85 16.36
C PRO A 6 -13.72 15.89 15.35
N ASP A 7 -13.44 16.10 14.06
CA ASP A 7 -13.88 15.17 13.02
C ASP A 7 -13.01 13.91 13.08
N TYR A 8 -13.36 13.04 14.01
CA TYR A 8 -12.60 11.85 14.38
C TYR A 8 -12.14 11.02 13.19
N LYS A 9 -13.02 10.83 12.21
CA LYS A 9 -12.67 10.05 11.02
C LYS A 9 -11.61 10.76 10.17
N ASN A 10 -11.72 12.06 9.95
CA ASN A 10 -10.74 12.82 9.20
C ASN A 10 -9.41 12.95 9.95
N ASP A 11 -9.44 13.05 11.28
CA ASP A 11 -8.24 13.04 12.11
C ASP A 11 -7.47 11.71 11.96
N MET A 12 -8.18 10.56 11.96
CA MET A 12 -7.55 9.25 11.76
C MET A 12 -7.02 9.09 10.33
N LYS A 13 -7.72 9.60 9.31
CA LYS A 13 -7.20 9.64 7.95
C LYS A 13 -5.92 10.48 7.85
N ALA A 14 -5.87 11.62 8.51
CA ALA A 14 -4.69 12.48 8.54
C ALA A 14 -3.50 11.80 9.24
N LEU A 15 -3.76 11.10 10.36
CA LEU A 15 -2.76 10.30 11.07
C LEU A 15 -2.18 9.20 10.17
N ILE A 16 -3.04 8.44 9.49
CA ILE A 16 -2.59 7.38 8.58
C ILE A 16 -1.81 7.98 7.40
N SER A 17 -2.26 9.08 6.83
CA SER A 17 -1.54 9.78 5.75
C SER A 17 -0.15 10.24 6.20
N TYR A 18 -0.02 10.76 7.43
CA TYR A 18 1.26 11.13 8.02
C TYR A 18 2.16 9.89 8.23
N ALA A 19 1.61 8.80 8.77
CA ALA A 19 2.34 7.55 8.95
C ALA A 19 2.89 7.01 7.62
N VAL A 20 2.09 7.00 6.55
CA VAL A 20 2.55 6.62 5.21
C VAL A 20 3.64 7.57 4.71
N GLY A 21 3.54 8.86 5.04
CA GLY A 21 4.61 9.82 4.79
C GLY A 21 5.92 9.48 5.51
N CYS A 22 5.84 9.00 6.74
CA CYS A 22 7.02 8.51 7.48
C CYS A 22 7.57 7.21 6.86
N MET A 23 6.70 6.28 6.43
CA MET A 23 7.13 5.05 5.76
C MET A 23 7.99 5.35 4.52
N PHE A 24 7.61 6.36 3.73
CA PHE A 24 8.35 6.77 2.53
C PHE A 24 9.45 7.81 2.77
N GLY A 25 9.66 8.23 4.01
CA GLY A 25 10.66 9.24 4.33
C GLY A 25 10.30 10.67 3.91
N ARG A 26 9.04 10.92 3.50
CA ARG A 26 8.57 12.30 3.32
C ARG A 26 8.60 13.07 4.63
N TYR A 27 8.25 12.41 5.73
CA TYR A 27 8.34 12.89 7.10
C TYR A 27 9.24 11.98 7.92
N SER A 28 9.60 12.44 9.11
CA SER A 28 10.39 11.68 10.08
C SER A 28 9.85 11.94 11.50
N LEU A 29 9.95 10.94 12.37
CA LEU A 29 9.68 11.13 13.80
C LEU A 29 10.87 11.82 14.50
N ASP A 30 12.05 11.90 13.87
CA ASP A 30 13.25 12.55 14.41
C ASP A 30 13.32 14.05 14.11
N LYS A 31 12.60 14.52 13.08
CA LYS A 31 12.72 15.89 12.57
C LYS A 31 11.38 16.46 12.15
N ASN A 32 11.19 17.75 12.38
CA ASN A 32 9.99 18.47 11.97
C ASN A 32 9.98 18.80 10.47
N GLY A 33 8.79 18.84 9.88
CA GLY A 33 8.57 19.28 8.51
C GLY A 33 8.75 18.18 7.47
N VAL A 34 8.86 18.62 6.20
CA VAL A 34 9.10 17.73 5.07
C VAL A 34 10.59 17.46 4.94
N ILE A 35 10.99 16.20 4.95
CA ILE A 35 12.40 15.78 4.91
C ILE A 35 12.84 15.44 3.48
N CYS A 36 12.06 14.64 2.76
CA CYS A 36 12.34 14.29 1.37
C CYS A 36 11.18 14.72 0.48
N ALA A 37 11.46 15.60 -0.50
CA ALA A 37 10.48 16.10 -1.47
C ALA A 37 11.12 16.40 -2.84
N GLY A 38 11.98 15.48 -3.32
CA GLY A 38 12.75 15.62 -4.55
C GLY A 38 14.24 15.92 -4.33
N ASN A 39 14.64 16.19 -3.08
CA ASN A 39 16.03 16.22 -2.65
C ASN A 39 16.55 14.78 -2.39
N GLU A 40 17.85 14.64 -2.26
CA GLU A 40 18.49 13.36 -1.97
C GLU A 40 17.95 12.69 -0.70
N PHE A 41 17.59 11.41 -0.79
CA PHE A 41 17.14 10.61 0.33
C PHE A 41 18.35 10.22 1.19
N ASN A 42 18.31 10.58 2.50
CA ASN A 42 19.35 10.22 3.45
C ASN A 42 18.74 9.45 4.64
N ILE A 43 19.10 8.19 4.77
CA ILE A 43 18.59 7.27 5.81
C ILE A 43 18.89 7.74 7.24
N ASP A 44 19.94 8.50 7.46
CA ASP A 44 20.32 9.02 8.79
C ASP A 44 19.27 9.98 9.40
N ASN A 45 18.32 10.43 8.60
CA ASN A 45 17.20 11.24 9.05
C ASN A 45 16.07 10.45 9.73
N TYR A 46 16.14 9.10 9.76
CA TYR A 46 15.02 8.22 10.14
C TYR A 46 15.47 7.15 11.14
N ARG A 47 15.87 7.58 12.36
CA ARG A 47 16.43 6.69 13.40
C ARG A 47 15.35 6.07 14.29
N LEU A 48 14.33 6.84 14.67
CA LEU A 48 13.24 6.38 15.53
C LEU A 48 12.30 5.44 14.76
N TYR A 49 11.99 5.79 13.52
CA TYR A 49 11.18 4.99 12.62
C TYR A 49 11.84 4.97 11.24
N ASN A 50 12.30 3.80 10.82
CA ASN A 50 13.04 3.66 9.57
C ASN A 50 12.14 3.88 8.36
N ALA A 51 12.52 4.80 7.48
CA ALA A 51 11.89 4.92 6.18
C ALA A 51 12.22 3.68 5.32
N ASP A 52 11.29 3.33 4.46
CA ASP A 52 11.48 2.25 3.50
C ASP A 52 12.67 2.54 2.57
N LEU A 53 13.50 1.52 2.33
CA LEU A 53 14.76 1.72 1.60
C LEU A 53 14.57 1.76 0.09
N ASP A 54 13.71 0.90 -0.42
CA ASP A 54 13.52 0.73 -1.86
C ASP A 54 12.37 1.54 -2.44
N ASN A 55 11.62 2.22 -1.57
CA ASN A 55 10.49 3.04 -1.96
C ASN A 55 9.30 2.24 -2.51
N ILE A 56 9.17 0.96 -2.15
CA ILE A 56 8.09 0.08 -2.61
C ILE A 56 7.43 -0.56 -1.41
N ILE A 57 6.17 -0.23 -1.12
CA ILE A 57 5.43 -0.77 0.01
C ILE A 57 4.24 -1.58 -0.50
N PRO A 58 4.25 -2.91 -0.36
CA PRO A 58 3.16 -3.77 -0.81
C PRO A 58 1.90 -3.59 0.03
N ILE A 59 0.74 -3.78 -0.61
CA ILE A 59 -0.58 -3.78 0.02
C ILE A 59 -1.23 -5.13 -0.27
N CYS A 60 -1.03 -6.08 0.63
CA CYS A 60 -1.53 -7.44 0.47
C CYS A 60 -2.76 -7.73 1.31
N ASN A 61 -3.47 -8.81 0.99
CA ASN A 61 -4.60 -9.30 1.77
C ASN A 61 -4.19 -9.91 3.13
N ASP A 62 -2.90 -10.14 3.33
CA ASP A 62 -2.29 -10.74 4.53
C ASP A 62 -0.86 -10.20 4.78
N ASP A 63 -0.21 -10.69 5.84
CA ASP A 63 1.11 -10.24 6.33
C ASP A 63 2.26 -11.02 5.68
N TYR A 64 2.25 -11.23 4.37
CA TYR A 64 3.29 -12.03 3.71
C TYR A 64 4.62 -11.30 3.57
N PHE A 65 4.61 -10.07 3.06
CA PHE A 65 5.82 -9.28 2.92
C PHE A 65 6.21 -8.63 4.26
N GLU A 66 7.49 -8.61 4.59
CA GLU A 66 8.00 -8.01 5.82
C GLU A 66 7.73 -6.49 5.88
N ASP A 67 7.69 -5.84 4.72
CA ASP A 67 7.43 -4.41 4.51
C ASP A 67 5.97 -4.10 4.15
N ASP A 68 5.05 -5.06 4.34
CA ASP A 68 3.61 -4.84 4.12
C ASP A 68 3.11 -3.59 4.86
N ILE A 69 2.26 -2.82 4.20
CA ILE A 69 1.81 -1.52 4.69
C ILE A 69 1.17 -1.57 6.07
N LEU A 70 0.44 -2.66 6.41
CA LEU A 70 -0.17 -2.80 7.73
C LEU A 70 0.88 -3.09 8.80
N GLY A 71 1.84 -3.97 8.52
CA GLY A 71 2.98 -4.24 9.39
C GLY A 71 3.76 -2.96 9.70
N ARG A 72 4.06 -2.20 8.66
CA ARG A 72 4.70 -0.88 8.77
C ARG A 72 3.87 0.11 9.58
N PHE A 73 2.55 0.14 9.40
CA PHE A 73 1.67 1.01 10.17
C PHE A 73 1.61 0.63 11.66
N VAL A 74 1.54 -0.67 11.97
CA VAL A 74 1.58 -1.17 13.35
C VAL A 74 2.89 -0.75 14.05
N GLU A 75 4.02 -0.88 13.37
CA GLU A 75 5.32 -0.45 13.90
C GLU A 75 5.39 1.07 14.09
N PHE A 76 4.81 1.86 13.17
CA PHE A 76 4.68 3.30 13.33
C PHE A 76 3.87 3.65 14.58
N VAL A 77 2.69 3.05 14.78
CA VAL A 77 1.83 3.31 15.96
C VAL A 77 2.57 2.94 17.25
N LYS A 78 3.26 1.81 17.26
CA LYS A 78 4.07 1.35 18.39
C LYS A 78 5.22 2.33 18.72
N THR A 79 5.89 2.85 17.71
CA THR A 79 7.02 3.78 17.87
C THR A 79 6.54 5.15 18.33
N ALA A 80 5.46 5.66 17.73
CA ALA A 80 4.97 7.01 17.98
C ALA A 80 4.21 7.15 19.32
N PHE A 81 3.49 6.09 19.75
CA PHE A 81 2.58 6.15 20.90
C PHE A 81 2.92 5.18 22.03
N GLY A 82 3.98 4.38 21.88
CA GLY A 82 4.42 3.41 22.87
C GLY A 82 3.86 2.00 22.67
N LYS A 83 4.62 1.02 23.16
CA LYS A 83 4.31 -0.40 23.00
C LYS A 83 3.15 -0.85 23.89
N ASP A 84 3.05 -0.30 25.09
CA ASP A 84 2.14 -0.79 26.11
C ASP A 84 0.66 -0.54 25.74
N ASP A 85 0.40 0.53 25.00
CA ASP A 85 -0.94 0.90 24.53
C ASP A 85 -1.21 0.56 23.05
N LEU A 86 -0.37 -0.24 22.42
CA LEU A 86 -0.45 -0.53 20.98
C LEU A 86 -1.84 -1.02 20.56
N GLU A 87 -2.39 -2.04 21.22
CA GLU A 87 -3.67 -2.62 20.85
C GLU A 87 -4.83 -1.64 21.09
N ASN A 88 -4.77 -0.85 22.17
CA ASN A 88 -5.75 0.20 22.44
C ASN A 88 -5.73 1.28 21.35
N ASN A 89 -4.53 1.71 20.94
CA ASN A 89 -4.35 2.70 19.88
C ASN A 89 -4.83 2.17 18.52
N LEU A 90 -4.48 0.94 18.15
CA LEU A 90 -4.97 0.33 16.90
C LEU A 90 -6.49 0.20 16.89
N ASN A 91 -7.09 -0.23 18.00
CA ASN A 91 -8.55 -0.32 18.13
C ASN A 91 -9.22 1.06 18.04
N PHE A 92 -8.62 2.08 18.67
CA PHE A 92 -9.09 3.45 18.57
C PHE A 92 -9.08 3.93 17.13
N ILE A 93 -7.97 3.78 16.40
CA ILE A 93 -7.86 4.20 15.00
C ILE A 93 -8.84 3.43 14.11
N ALA A 94 -8.93 2.10 14.26
CA ALA A 94 -9.78 1.26 13.42
C ALA A 94 -11.27 1.61 13.55
N LYS A 95 -11.76 1.95 14.77
CA LYS A 95 -13.14 2.36 15.01
C LYS A 95 -13.60 3.57 14.18
N ALA A 96 -12.68 4.40 13.72
CA ALA A 96 -13.01 5.50 12.80
C ALA A 96 -13.52 5.03 11.43
N PHE A 97 -13.22 3.80 11.04
CA PHE A 97 -13.53 3.24 9.73
C PHE A 97 -14.62 2.16 9.79
N ASN A 98 -14.55 1.26 10.76
CA ASN A 98 -15.53 0.20 10.95
C ASN A 98 -15.47 -0.34 12.39
N ASP A 99 -16.64 -0.71 12.94
CA ASP A 99 -16.78 -1.33 14.27
C ASP A 99 -16.76 -2.88 14.21
N LYS A 100 -16.72 -3.48 13.02
CA LYS A 100 -16.79 -4.94 12.84
C LYS A 100 -15.42 -5.49 12.41
N GLY A 101 -14.99 -6.54 13.11
CA GLY A 101 -13.70 -7.19 12.87
C GLY A 101 -12.61 -6.73 13.84
N THR A 102 -11.42 -7.31 13.73
CA THR A 102 -10.24 -6.89 14.48
C THR A 102 -9.70 -5.57 13.93
N SER A 103 -8.98 -4.81 14.76
CA SER A 103 -8.34 -3.57 14.33
C SER A 103 -7.47 -3.75 13.08
N ARG A 104 -6.70 -4.85 13.03
CA ARG A 104 -5.84 -5.15 11.90
C ARG A 104 -6.62 -5.47 10.62
N GLU A 105 -7.71 -6.24 10.71
CA GLU A 105 -8.58 -6.50 9.55
C GLU A 105 -9.20 -5.20 9.01
N VAL A 106 -9.72 -4.35 9.89
CA VAL A 106 -10.32 -3.07 9.50
C VAL A 106 -9.31 -2.16 8.82
N LEU A 107 -8.12 -2.00 9.41
CA LEU A 107 -7.05 -1.16 8.85
C LEU A 107 -6.53 -1.71 7.54
N ARG A 108 -6.38 -3.03 7.39
CA ARG A 108 -6.00 -3.67 6.13
C ARG A 108 -7.00 -3.39 5.03
N GLN A 109 -8.31 -3.54 5.33
CA GLN A 109 -9.36 -3.23 4.36
C GLN A 109 -9.36 -1.75 3.97
N TYR A 110 -9.09 -0.85 4.90
CA TYR A 110 -8.93 0.57 4.60
C TYR A 110 -7.77 0.84 3.64
N PHE A 111 -6.59 0.24 3.87
CA PHE A 111 -5.44 0.39 2.97
C PHE A 111 -5.71 -0.16 1.57
N ILE A 112 -6.38 -1.32 1.47
CA ILE A 112 -6.68 -1.97 0.20
C ILE A 112 -7.70 -1.18 -0.63
N ASN A 113 -8.75 -0.61 0.00
CA ASN A 113 -9.93 -0.13 -0.69
C ASN A 113 -10.05 1.41 -0.73
N ASP A 114 -9.67 2.10 0.35
CA ASP A 114 -10.07 3.49 0.59
C ASP A 114 -8.89 4.47 0.66
N PHE A 115 -7.75 4.05 1.22
CA PHE A 115 -6.60 4.92 1.49
C PHE A 115 -6.17 5.73 0.25
N TYR A 116 -6.05 5.08 -0.90
CA TYR A 116 -5.60 5.77 -2.10
C TYR A 116 -6.59 6.83 -2.60
N THR A 117 -7.88 6.57 -2.47
CA THR A 117 -8.93 7.55 -2.79
C THR A 117 -8.85 8.76 -1.85
N ASP A 118 -8.67 8.52 -0.55
CA ASP A 118 -8.51 9.58 0.44
C ASP A 118 -7.23 10.38 0.18
N HIS A 119 -6.12 9.72 -0.15
CA HIS A 119 -4.87 10.37 -0.55
C HIS A 119 -5.06 11.27 -1.77
N CYS A 120 -5.71 10.79 -2.84
CA CYS A 120 -6.00 11.60 -4.01
C CYS A 120 -6.85 12.84 -3.69
N ASN A 121 -7.78 12.73 -2.73
CA ASN A 121 -8.61 13.85 -2.29
C ASN A 121 -7.81 14.89 -1.50
N LEU A 122 -6.89 14.47 -0.64
CA LEU A 122 -6.00 15.36 0.11
C LEU A 122 -5.09 16.19 -0.81
N TYR A 123 -4.65 15.60 -1.92
CA TYR A 123 -3.78 16.24 -2.92
C TYR A 123 -4.57 16.79 -4.11
N THR A 124 -5.70 17.44 -3.84
CA THR A 124 -6.53 18.09 -4.85
C THR A 124 -6.33 19.61 -4.82
N SER A 125 -5.98 20.19 -5.96
CA SER A 125 -5.86 21.65 -6.12
C SER A 125 -7.01 22.20 -6.93
N ARG A 126 -7.57 23.36 -6.52
CA ARG A 126 -8.59 24.09 -7.30
C ARG A 126 -8.07 24.40 -8.70
N GLY A 127 -8.79 23.94 -9.73
CA GLY A 127 -8.44 24.16 -11.13
C GLY A 127 -7.40 23.21 -11.72
N ALA A 128 -6.60 22.51 -10.91
CA ALA A 128 -5.56 21.60 -11.40
C ALA A 128 -5.91 20.11 -11.23
N GLY A 129 -6.99 19.81 -10.49
CA GLY A 129 -7.44 18.45 -10.21
C GLY A 129 -6.57 17.71 -9.19
N LYS A 130 -6.71 16.39 -9.14
CA LYS A 130 -6.00 15.51 -8.20
C LYS A 130 -4.55 15.30 -8.64
N ARG A 131 -3.63 15.37 -7.68
CA ARG A 131 -2.18 15.24 -7.90
C ARG A 131 -1.57 14.34 -6.83
N PRO A 132 -1.86 13.01 -6.84
CA PRO A 132 -1.33 12.11 -5.84
C PRO A 132 0.19 12.02 -5.93
N ILE A 133 0.88 12.22 -4.82
CA ILE A 133 2.34 12.07 -4.73
C ILE A 133 2.77 10.64 -4.43
N TYR A 134 1.87 9.81 -3.88
CA TYR A 134 2.05 8.37 -3.84
C TYR A 134 1.32 7.77 -5.03
N TRP A 135 1.96 6.83 -5.70
CA TRP A 135 1.39 6.13 -6.83
C TRP A 135 1.04 4.71 -6.42
N LEU A 136 -0.19 4.32 -6.70
CA LEU A 136 -0.66 2.96 -6.44
C LEU A 136 -0.52 2.13 -7.72
N PHE A 137 0.43 1.23 -7.74
CA PHE A 137 0.49 0.13 -8.70
C PHE A 137 -0.60 -0.87 -8.35
N ASP A 138 -1.46 -1.22 -9.31
CA ASP A 138 -2.69 -1.98 -9.06
C ASP A 138 -2.99 -2.93 -10.23
N SER A 139 -2.96 -4.24 -9.96
CA SER A 139 -3.27 -5.25 -10.97
C SER A 139 -4.73 -5.26 -11.40
N GLY A 140 -5.65 -4.82 -10.54
CA GLY A 140 -7.07 -4.73 -10.86
C GLY A 140 -8.03 -5.12 -9.74
N LYS A 141 -9.24 -5.53 -10.14
CA LYS A 141 -10.38 -5.71 -9.23
C LYS A 141 -10.28 -6.95 -8.31
N LYS A 142 -9.42 -7.90 -8.63
CA LYS A 142 -9.24 -9.12 -7.84
C LYS A 142 -8.19 -8.95 -6.76
N ASN A 143 -7.52 -7.79 -6.72
CA ASN A 143 -6.42 -7.53 -5.80
C ASN A 143 -5.30 -8.58 -5.91
N GLY A 144 -4.93 -8.94 -7.13
CA GLY A 144 -3.83 -9.88 -7.38
C GLY A 144 -2.49 -9.31 -6.93
N PHE A 145 -2.30 -7.99 -7.12
CA PHE A 145 -1.12 -7.27 -6.63
C PHE A 145 -1.43 -5.80 -6.44
N LYS A 146 -0.90 -5.20 -5.36
CA LYS A 146 -0.86 -3.76 -5.14
C LYS A 146 0.41 -3.38 -4.40
N CYS A 147 1.00 -2.24 -4.78
CA CYS A 147 1.99 -1.56 -3.96
C CYS A 147 1.91 -0.04 -4.14
N LEU A 148 2.37 0.69 -3.13
CA LEU A 148 2.58 2.13 -3.20
C LEU A 148 4.04 2.44 -3.45
N ILE A 149 4.30 3.53 -4.17
CA ILE A 149 5.60 4.20 -4.21
C ILE A 149 5.43 5.69 -3.92
N TYR A 150 6.49 6.35 -3.49
CA TYR A 150 6.56 7.80 -3.39
C TYR A 150 7.25 8.37 -4.63
N MET A 151 6.52 9.12 -5.46
CA MET A 151 6.99 9.65 -6.75
C MET A 151 8.33 10.39 -6.65
N HIS A 152 8.55 11.17 -5.58
CA HIS A 152 9.77 11.95 -5.40
C HIS A 152 11.02 11.11 -5.10
N ARG A 153 10.86 9.81 -4.86
CA ARG A 153 11.94 8.82 -4.68
C ARG A 153 11.99 7.79 -5.81
N TYR A 154 11.20 7.99 -6.86
CA TYR A 154 11.22 7.10 -8.02
C TYR A 154 12.62 7.06 -8.65
N GLN A 155 13.07 5.87 -9.02
CA GLN A 155 14.30 5.62 -9.76
C GLN A 155 13.98 4.84 -11.04
N PRO A 156 14.83 4.90 -12.07
CA PRO A 156 14.58 4.19 -13.33
C PRO A 156 14.39 2.68 -13.19
N ASP A 157 15.00 2.07 -12.17
CA ASP A 157 14.88 0.64 -11.85
C ASP A 157 13.66 0.30 -10.97
N THR A 158 12.91 1.29 -10.48
CA THR A 158 11.76 1.07 -9.57
C THR A 158 10.75 0.07 -10.16
N ILE A 159 10.41 0.20 -11.45
CA ILE A 159 9.47 -0.71 -12.11
C ILE A 159 10.04 -2.13 -12.20
N ALA A 160 11.32 -2.26 -12.52
CA ALA A 160 11.99 -3.56 -12.57
C ALA A 160 11.99 -4.24 -11.20
N ARG A 161 12.24 -3.48 -10.13
CA ARG A 161 12.19 -4.00 -8.75
C ARG A 161 10.78 -4.39 -8.33
N ILE A 162 9.76 -3.59 -8.63
CA ILE A 162 8.35 -3.98 -8.40
C ILE A 162 8.07 -5.33 -9.07
N ARG A 163 8.53 -5.52 -10.31
CA ARG A 163 8.32 -6.76 -11.05
C ARG A 163 9.05 -7.95 -10.42
N THR A 164 10.36 -7.82 -10.18
CA THR A 164 11.21 -8.95 -9.76
C THR A 164 11.04 -9.30 -8.29
N ASP A 165 11.02 -8.30 -7.41
CA ASP A 165 11.11 -8.51 -5.99
C ASP A 165 9.71 -8.71 -5.35
N TYR A 166 8.65 -8.19 -6.00
CA TYR A 166 7.30 -8.23 -5.45
C TYR A 166 6.29 -9.01 -6.32
N VAL A 167 6.16 -8.70 -7.61
CA VAL A 167 5.15 -9.38 -8.47
C VAL A 167 5.49 -10.86 -8.65
N HIS A 168 6.75 -11.20 -8.95
CA HIS A 168 7.17 -12.60 -9.12
C HIS A 168 7.07 -13.38 -7.80
N GLU A 169 7.41 -12.76 -6.68
CA GLU A 169 7.28 -13.36 -5.36
C GLU A 169 5.81 -13.63 -5.02
N GLN A 170 4.92 -12.67 -5.26
CA GLN A 170 3.49 -12.84 -5.07
C GLN A 170 2.90 -13.94 -5.97
N GLN A 171 3.35 -14.05 -7.22
CA GLN A 171 2.95 -15.13 -8.11
C GLN A 171 3.39 -16.51 -7.59
N SER A 172 4.64 -16.61 -7.11
CA SER A 172 5.19 -17.84 -6.52
C SER A 172 4.37 -18.28 -5.31
N ARG A 173 4.10 -17.35 -4.42
CA ARG A 173 3.27 -17.55 -3.25
C ARG A 173 1.86 -18.04 -3.59
N TYR A 174 1.20 -17.42 -4.56
CA TYR A 174 -0.13 -17.83 -4.99
C TYR A 174 -0.15 -19.27 -5.55
N ARG A 175 0.88 -19.67 -6.30
CA ARG A 175 1.00 -21.05 -6.79
C ARG A 175 1.13 -22.04 -5.64
N THR A 176 1.95 -21.72 -4.63
CA THR A 176 2.12 -22.54 -3.42
C THR A 176 0.81 -22.65 -2.63
N ALA A 177 0.11 -21.53 -2.41
CA ALA A 177 -1.18 -21.53 -1.72
C ALA A 177 -2.26 -22.32 -2.48
N LEU A 178 -2.26 -22.26 -3.82
CA LEU A 178 -3.18 -23.05 -4.63
C LEU A 178 -2.93 -24.54 -4.49
N ALA A 179 -1.67 -24.97 -4.50
CA ALA A 179 -1.27 -26.37 -4.30
C ALA A 179 -1.68 -26.87 -2.91
N ASP A 180 -1.52 -26.07 -1.85
CA ASP A 180 -1.99 -26.41 -0.50
C ASP A 180 -3.52 -26.60 -0.46
N ILE A 181 -4.27 -25.68 -1.06
CA ILE A 181 -5.74 -25.79 -1.14
C ILE A 181 -6.14 -27.08 -1.87
N ASP A 182 -5.47 -27.43 -2.98
CA ASP A 182 -5.77 -28.62 -3.75
C ASP A 182 -5.52 -29.91 -2.94
N GLN A 183 -4.46 -29.97 -2.16
CA GLN A 183 -4.20 -31.09 -1.25
C GLN A 183 -5.25 -31.21 -0.15
N ARG A 184 -5.64 -30.09 0.45
CA ARG A 184 -6.67 -30.09 1.51
C ARG A 184 -8.05 -30.45 1.00
N LEU A 185 -8.37 -30.14 -0.26
CA LEU A 185 -9.63 -30.55 -0.90
C LEU A 185 -9.81 -32.06 -1.03
N ILE A 186 -8.72 -32.83 -1.10
CA ILE A 186 -8.78 -34.30 -1.24
C ILE A 186 -9.51 -34.96 -0.04
N GLY A 187 -9.30 -34.45 1.18
CA GLY A 187 -9.92 -34.94 2.40
C GLY A 187 -11.11 -34.13 2.91
N ALA A 188 -11.43 -33.02 2.27
CA ALA A 188 -12.44 -32.06 2.75
C ALA A 188 -13.87 -32.53 2.42
N SER A 189 -14.81 -32.30 3.35
CA SER A 189 -16.23 -32.58 3.17
C SER A 189 -17.11 -31.49 3.75
N GLY A 190 -18.38 -31.43 3.35
CA GLY A 190 -19.38 -30.50 3.91
C GLY A 190 -18.98 -29.03 3.76
N SER A 191 -19.09 -28.28 4.85
CA SER A 191 -18.83 -26.82 4.87
C SER A 191 -17.37 -26.47 4.61
N GLU A 192 -16.43 -27.33 4.99
CA GLU A 192 -15.00 -27.10 4.75
C GLU A 192 -14.68 -27.14 3.25
N LYS A 193 -15.22 -28.12 2.52
CA LYS A 193 -15.06 -28.22 1.07
C LYS A 193 -15.58 -26.96 0.37
N VAL A 194 -16.77 -26.48 0.73
CA VAL A 194 -17.35 -25.25 0.17
C VAL A 194 -16.46 -24.04 0.42
N LYS A 195 -15.88 -23.92 1.63
CA LYS A 195 -14.96 -22.83 1.98
C LYS A 195 -13.68 -22.91 1.13
N LEU A 196 -13.07 -24.08 1.00
CA LEU A 196 -11.86 -24.29 0.21
C LEU A 196 -12.10 -24.04 -1.29
N ASP A 197 -13.23 -24.51 -1.84
CA ASP A 197 -13.60 -24.25 -3.24
C ASP A 197 -13.73 -22.74 -3.52
N LYS A 198 -14.34 -21.99 -2.59
CA LYS A 198 -14.43 -20.52 -2.70
C LYS A 198 -13.05 -19.86 -2.63
N GLN A 199 -12.18 -20.28 -1.72
CA GLN A 199 -10.81 -19.77 -1.61
C GLN A 199 -10.02 -20.07 -2.89
N LYS A 200 -10.13 -21.31 -3.42
CA LYS A 200 -9.51 -21.70 -4.69
C LYS A 200 -9.94 -20.80 -5.85
N ALA A 201 -11.24 -20.59 -6.00
CA ALA A 201 -11.77 -19.73 -7.08
C ALA A 201 -11.25 -18.28 -6.97
N THR A 202 -11.19 -17.74 -5.75
CA THR A 202 -10.63 -16.40 -5.52
C THR A 202 -9.16 -16.34 -5.90
N LEU A 203 -8.37 -17.31 -5.45
CA LEU A 203 -6.93 -17.36 -5.70
C LEU A 203 -6.62 -17.58 -7.18
N GLN A 204 -7.39 -18.42 -7.89
CA GLN A 204 -7.25 -18.58 -9.34
C GLN A 204 -7.52 -17.28 -10.10
N ALA A 205 -8.54 -16.53 -9.69
CA ALA A 205 -8.81 -15.21 -10.28
C ALA A 205 -7.67 -14.20 -10.03
N GLN A 206 -7.04 -14.24 -8.86
CA GLN A 206 -5.87 -13.41 -8.53
C GLN A 206 -4.64 -13.82 -9.35
N ILE A 207 -4.40 -15.13 -9.52
CA ILE A 207 -3.31 -15.67 -10.35
C ILE A 207 -3.45 -15.21 -11.80
N THR A 208 -4.66 -15.25 -12.35
CA THR A 208 -4.92 -14.79 -13.71
C THR A 208 -4.65 -13.29 -13.83
N GLU A 209 -5.21 -12.48 -12.92
CA GLU A 209 -5.05 -11.03 -12.94
C GLU A 209 -3.59 -10.59 -12.79
N ILE A 210 -2.83 -11.19 -11.85
CA ILE A 210 -1.42 -10.85 -11.67
C ILE A 210 -0.55 -11.30 -12.84
N GLY A 211 -0.93 -12.38 -13.56
CA GLY A 211 -0.26 -12.80 -14.79
C GLY A 211 -0.41 -11.78 -15.90
N GLU A 212 -1.64 -11.30 -16.15
CA GLU A 212 -1.90 -10.23 -17.13
C GLU A 212 -1.22 -8.90 -16.75
N TYR A 213 -1.12 -8.64 -15.45
CA TYR A 213 -0.44 -7.47 -14.94
C TYR A 213 1.09 -7.55 -15.12
N GLU A 214 1.67 -8.73 -14.90
CA GLU A 214 3.10 -8.97 -15.08
C GLU A 214 3.53 -8.67 -16.52
N GLU A 215 2.75 -9.07 -17.52
CA GLU A 215 3.03 -8.76 -18.93
C GLU A 215 3.11 -7.25 -19.19
N LYS A 216 2.21 -6.46 -18.59
CA LYS A 216 2.20 -4.99 -18.73
C LYS A 216 3.41 -4.34 -18.05
N ILE A 217 3.71 -4.77 -16.82
CA ILE A 217 4.82 -4.19 -16.06
C ILE A 217 6.17 -4.57 -16.63
N HIS A 218 6.28 -5.75 -17.25
CA HIS A 218 7.48 -6.21 -17.94
C HIS A 218 7.93 -5.22 -19.03
N HIS A 219 7.01 -4.82 -19.90
CA HIS A 219 7.32 -3.86 -20.96
C HIS A 219 7.81 -2.51 -20.46
N LEU A 220 7.33 -2.06 -19.29
CA LEU A 220 7.77 -0.82 -18.67
C LEU A 220 9.11 -0.99 -17.92
N ALA A 221 9.32 -2.15 -17.30
CA ALA A 221 10.55 -2.45 -16.56
C ALA A 221 11.79 -2.40 -17.44
N ASP A 222 11.71 -2.97 -18.64
CA ASP A 222 12.84 -3.04 -19.58
C ASP A 222 13.25 -1.66 -20.13
N GLN A 223 12.33 -0.69 -20.09
CA GLN A 223 12.60 0.65 -20.62
C GLN A 223 13.43 1.53 -19.70
N MET A 224 13.56 1.17 -18.41
CA MET A 224 14.29 1.96 -17.40
C MET A 224 13.92 3.45 -17.46
N ILE A 225 12.61 3.75 -17.50
CA ILE A 225 12.05 5.08 -17.74
C ILE A 225 12.53 6.04 -16.67
N ARG A 226 13.01 7.20 -17.08
CA ARG A 226 13.30 8.33 -16.18
C ARG A 226 12.10 9.27 -16.15
N ILE A 227 11.79 9.80 -14.99
CA ILE A 227 10.82 10.87 -14.82
C ILE A 227 11.52 12.18 -14.51
N ASP A 228 10.89 13.30 -14.91
CA ASP A 228 11.30 14.63 -14.50
C ASP A 228 10.25 15.18 -13.52
N LEU A 229 10.67 15.47 -12.30
CA LEU A 229 9.75 16.00 -11.28
C LEU A 229 9.18 17.38 -11.67
N ASP A 230 9.90 18.16 -12.48
CA ASP A 230 9.46 19.46 -12.97
C ASP A 230 8.30 19.36 -13.98
N ASP A 231 8.13 18.22 -14.66
CA ASP A 231 6.97 17.93 -15.50
C ASP A 231 5.66 17.82 -14.70
N GLY A 232 5.79 17.68 -13.39
CA GLY A 232 4.68 17.59 -12.44
C GLY A 232 4.00 16.23 -12.40
N VAL A 233 3.15 16.07 -11.38
CA VAL A 233 2.53 14.78 -11.04
C VAL A 233 1.73 14.16 -12.19
N LYS A 234 0.94 14.95 -12.91
CA LYS A 234 0.04 14.44 -13.96
C LYS A 234 0.78 13.86 -15.16
N ASN A 235 1.79 14.56 -15.65
CA ASN A 235 2.53 14.12 -16.84
C ASN A 235 3.32 12.86 -16.52
N ASN A 236 3.97 12.82 -15.37
CA ASN A 236 4.69 11.64 -14.92
C ASN A 236 3.74 10.45 -14.66
N TYR A 237 2.54 10.70 -14.10
CA TYR A 237 1.53 9.65 -13.86
C TYR A 237 1.04 9.01 -15.16
N GLU A 238 0.84 9.82 -16.21
CA GLU A 238 0.32 9.38 -17.50
C GLU A 238 1.26 8.35 -18.19
N ILE A 239 2.57 8.43 -17.92
CA ILE A 239 3.57 7.47 -18.45
C ILE A 239 3.26 6.04 -17.99
N PHE A 240 2.77 5.87 -16.76
CA PHE A 240 2.54 4.58 -16.11
C PHE A 240 1.06 4.23 -15.93
N LYS A 241 0.14 4.95 -16.57
CA LYS A 241 -1.31 4.83 -16.37
C LYS A 241 -1.88 3.42 -16.54
N ASP A 242 -1.25 2.58 -17.38
CA ASP A 242 -1.73 1.22 -17.67
C ASP A 242 -1.43 0.22 -16.55
N VAL A 243 -0.55 0.58 -15.62
CA VAL A 243 -0.17 -0.22 -14.45
C VAL A 243 -0.51 0.46 -13.12
N LEU A 244 -1.00 1.70 -13.16
CA LEU A 244 -1.40 2.47 -11.99
C LEU A 244 -2.92 2.45 -11.78
N ALA A 245 -3.35 2.57 -10.53
CA ALA A 245 -4.75 2.77 -10.17
C ALA A 245 -5.28 4.06 -10.80
N LYS A 246 -6.52 4.03 -11.30
CA LYS A 246 -7.15 5.25 -11.84
C LYS A 246 -7.34 6.31 -10.76
N ILE A 247 -6.93 7.53 -11.05
CA ILE A 247 -7.24 8.70 -10.22
C ILE A 247 -8.74 9.02 -10.38
N LYS A 248 -9.51 8.77 -9.32
CA LYS A 248 -10.97 8.99 -9.30
C LYS A 248 -11.31 10.29 -8.59
#